data_ea3f5a3e55f01480b3c57be73f3a7343
#
_entry.id   ea3f5a3e55f01480b3c57be73f3a7343
#
_cell.length_a   1.000
_cell.length_b   1.000
_cell.length_c   1.000
_cell.angle_alpha   90.00
_cell.angle_beta   90.00
_cell.angle_gamma   90.00
#
_symmetry.space_group_name_H-M   'P 1'
#
loop_
_entity.id
_entity.type
_entity.pdbx_description
1 polymer ?
#
loop_
_entity_poly.entity_id
_entity_poly.type
_entity_poly.pdbx_seq_one_letter_code
_entity_poly.pdbx_strand_id
1 'polypeptide(L)'
;MAVPAAHAQTPDRQTSSSAQELEHRARVAVDQNLADYIFLGTLNAELQYAVHRNWTLGLGARYNNWTWRHREDTQFQARQQSYFITGRWWPWYTYSGWWAGGKLQYQEYNRGGILGPETEEGDAVGVALGGGYAVHVNRWLNVDFGLFGWGGMTRYVSYACPYCGARTGEGVKAFFLPDEVRVSLQFVF
;
A
#
# COMPACT_ATOMS: atom_id res chain seq x y z
N MET A 1 33.97 -61.11 -30.68
CA MET A 1 33.00 -60.57 -29.69
C MET A 1 33.38 -59.12 -29.43
N ALA A 2 32.63 -58.17 -29.95
CA ALA A 2 32.88 -56.76 -29.78
C ALA A 2 31.87 -56.21 -28.70
N VAL A 3 32.39 -55.58 -27.65
CA VAL A 3 31.58 -54.94 -26.60
C VAL A 3 31.26 -53.50 -27.05
N PRO A 4 30.01 -53.05 -27.06
CA PRO A 4 29.70 -51.68 -27.40
C PRO A 4 30.02 -50.75 -26.21
N ALA A 5 30.73 -49.67 -26.50
CA ALA A 5 31.00 -48.58 -25.56
C ALA A 5 29.72 -47.80 -25.22
N ALA A 6 29.37 -47.76 -23.96
CA ALA A 6 28.28 -46.92 -23.44
C ALA A 6 28.71 -45.44 -23.48
N HIS A 7 27.97 -44.64 -24.25
CA HIS A 7 28.10 -43.18 -24.20
C HIS A 7 27.49 -42.69 -22.89
N ALA A 8 28.36 -42.20 -22.01
CA ALA A 8 27.95 -41.42 -20.84
C ALA A 8 27.36 -40.08 -21.32
N GLN A 9 26.06 -39.88 -21.14
CA GLN A 9 25.41 -38.60 -21.32
C GLN A 9 25.78 -37.68 -20.13
N THR A 10 26.42 -36.59 -20.45
CA THR A 10 26.77 -35.52 -19.51
C THR A 10 25.52 -34.82 -18.97
N PRO A 11 25.30 -34.72 -17.64
CA PRO A 11 24.12 -34.10 -17.06
C PRO A 11 24.30 -32.61 -16.81
N ASP A 12 24.85 -31.82 -17.75
CA ASP A 12 25.25 -30.44 -17.51
C ASP A 12 24.37 -29.34 -18.14
N ARG A 13 23.24 -29.71 -18.77
CA ARG A 13 22.41 -28.69 -19.46
C ARG A 13 21.15 -28.25 -18.71
N GLN A 14 20.74 -29.00 -17.68
CA GLN A 14 19.51 -28.63 -16.91
C GLN A 14 19.76 -27.71 -15.72
N THR A 15 20.98 -27.71 -15.17
CA THR A 15 21.34 -26.84 -14.03
C THR A 15 21.58 -25.39 -14.44
N SER A 16 21.98 -25.13 -15.69
CA SER A 16 22.20 -23.75 -16.16
C SER A 16 20.92 -23.00 -16.49
N SER A 17 19.85 -23.68 -16.93
CA SER A 17 18.58 -23.02 -17.22
C SER A 17 17.83 -22.59 -15.95
N SER A 18 17.86 -23.41 -14.91
CA SER A 18 17.23 -23.06 -13.63
C SER A 18 17.95 -21.93 -12.88
N ALA A 19 19.26 -21.83 -13.02
CA ALA A 19 20.01 -20.70 -12.46
C ALA A 19 19.76 -19.39 -13.21
N GLN A 20 19.61 -19.44 -14.55
CA GLN A 20 19.24 -18.28 -15.36
C GLN A 20 17.78 -17.87 -15.21
N GLU A 21 16.85 -18.80 -14.98
CA GLU A 21 15.46 -18.48 -14.62
C GLU A 21 15.35 -17.81 -13.25
N LEU A 22 16.25 -18.11 -12.32
CA LEU A 22 16.32 -17.46 -11.01
C LEU A 22 16.87 -16.02 -11.07
N GLU A 23 17.61 -15.67 -12.12
CA GLU A 23 18.19 -14.34 -12.30
C GLU A 23 17.21 -13.31 -12.90
N HIS A 24 16.11 -13.75 -13.51
CA HIS A 24 15.08 -12.88 -14.11
C HIS A 24 13.89 -12.65 -13.18
N ARG A 25 14.11 -12.64 -11.87
CA ARG A 25 13.07 -12.21 -10.92
C ARG A 25 12.87 -10.71 -11.01
N ALA A 26 11.64 -10.34 -11.24
CA ALA A 26 11.22 -8.97 -11.11
C ALA A 26 11.67 -8.38 -9.76
N ARG A 27 12.42 -7.27 -9.83
CA ARG A 27 12.95 -6.59 -8.64
C ARG A 27 12.17 -5.35 -8.26
N VAL A 28 11.41 -4.82 -9.19
CA VAL A 28 10.65 -3.58 -9.02
C VAL A 28 9.19 -3.87 -9.25
N ALA A 29 8.32 -3.30 -8.43
CA ALA A 29 6.90 -3.27 -8.69
C ALA A 29 6.33 -1.87 -8.47
N VAL A 30 5.33 -1.52 -9.27
CA VAL A 30 4.52 -0.32 -9.10
C VAL A 30 3.10 -0.76 -8.80
N ASP A 31 2.57 -0.30 -7.68
CA ASP A 31 1.24 -0.64 -7.22
C ASP A 31 0.30 0.55 -7.33
N GLN A 32 -0.93 0.27 -7.75
CA GLN A 32 -2.06 1.20 -7.68
C GLN A 32 -3.23 0.54 -6.99
N ASN A 33 -3.65 1.06 -5.85
CA ASN A 33 -4.80 0.55 -5.11
C ASN A 33 -6.10 1.08 -5.72
N LEU A 34 -6.87 0.20 -6.34
CA LEU A 34 -8.15 0.53 -6.96
C LEU A 34 -9.24 0.86 -5.93
N ALA A 35 -9.16 0.26 -4.73
CA ALA A 35 -10.13 0.53 -3.67
C ALA A 35 -10.09 2.00 -3.24
N ASP A 36 -8.93 2.64 -3.21
CA ASP A 36 -8.78 4.06 -2.88
C ASP A 36 -9.50 4.97 -3.89
N TYR A 37 -9.54 4.58 -5.17
CA TYR A 37 -10.30 5.33 -6.19
C TYR A 37 -11.80 5.21 -6.01
N ILE A 38 -12.29 4.03 -5.60
CA ILE A 38 -13.71 3.80 -5.34
C ILE A 38 -14.13 4.52 -4.06
N PHE A 39 -13.29 4.51 -3.04
CA PHE A 39 -13.50 5.21 -1.79
C PHE A 39 -12.96 6.64 -1.87
N LEU A 40 -13.80 7.58 -2.31
CA LEU A 40 -13.53 9.03 -2.36
C LEU A 40 -12.54 9.51 -3.43
N GLY A 41 -12.21 8.71 -4.44
CA GLY A 41 -11.35 9.15 -5.55
C GLY A 41 -9.92 9.47 -5.14
N THR A 42 -9.38 8.80 -4.12
CA THR A 42 -8.02 9.03 -3.64
C THR A 42 -6.99 8.52 -4.64
N LEU A 43 -6.18 9.42 -5.20
CA LEU A 43 -5.04 9.06 -6.04
C LEU A 43 -3.97 8.41 -5.17
N ASN A 44 -3.36 7.34 -5.66
CA ASN A 44 -2.30 6.64 -4.94
C ASN A 44 -1.28 6.02 -5.89
N ALA A 45 -0.08 5.86 -5.41
CA ALA A 45 0.95 5.05 -6.05
C ALA A 45 1.94 4.57 -5.00
N GLU A 46 2.42 3.35 -5.15
CA GLU A 46 3.49 2.76 -4.33
C GLU A 46 4.53 2.12 -5.25
N LEU A 47 5.79 2.49 -5.07
CA LEU A 47 6.94 1.85 -5.72
C LEU A 47 7.57 0.88 -4.73
N GLN A 48 7.73 -0.37 -5.13
CA GLN A 48 8.35 -1.42 -4.31
C GLN A 48 9.63 -1.94 -4.95
N TYR A 49 10.60 -2.28 -4.12
CA TYR A 49 11.84 -2.91 -4.51
C TYR A 49 12.10 -4.19 -3.70
N ALA A 50 12.38 -5.29 -4.39
CA ALA A 50 12.75 -6.56 -3.76
C ALA A 50 14.20 -6.50 -3.28
N VAL A 51 14.40 -6.23 -1.99
CA VAL A 51 15.73 -6.18 -1.35
C VAL A 51 16.26 -7.58 -1.06
N HIS A 52 15.40 -8.56 -0.92
CA HIS A 52 15.70 -9.96 -0.70
C HIS A 52 14.60 -10.83 -1.31
N ARG A 53 14.88 -12.12 -1.53
CA ARG A 53 13.90 -13.08 -2.09
C ARG A 53 12.56 -13.13 -1.34
N ASN A 54 12.56 -12.75 -0.08
CA ASN A 54 11.40 -12.77 0.82
C ASN A 54 11.02 -11.38 1.37
N TRP A 55 11.71 -10.31 0.96
CA TRP A 55 11.48 -8.97 1.49
C TRP A 55 11.41 -7.93 0.40
N THR A 56 10.40 -7.08 0.50
CA THR A 56 10.28 -5.86 -0.31
C THR A 56 10.25 -4.64 0.59
N LEU A 57 10.86 -3.56 0.12
CA LEU A 57 10.70 -2.21 0.67
C LEU A 57 9.98 -1.36 -0.35
N GLY A 58 9.11 -0.47 0.10
CA GLY A 58 8.33 0.40 -0.77
C GLY A 58 8.26 1.83 -0.24
N LEU A 59 8.00 2.73 -1.17
CA LEU A 59 7.69 4.13 -0.92
C LEU A 59 6.38 4.44 -1.63
N GLY A 60 5.46 5.09 -0.94
CA GLY A 60 4.17 5.42 -1.54
C GLY A 60 3.61 6.74 -1.06
N ALA A 61 2.65 7.23 -1.84
CA ALA A 61 1.91 8.43 -1.53
C ALA A 61 0.43 8.24 -1.88
N ARG A 62 -0.42 8.92 -1.12
CA ARG A 62 -1.86 9.07 -1.38
C ARG A 62 -2.21 10.53 -1.37
N TYR A 63 -3.08 10.91 -2.28
CA TYR A 63 -3.53 12.29 -2.42
C TYR A 63 -5.03 12.35 -2.70
N ASN A 64 -5.75 13.08 -1.87
CA ASN A 64 -7.16 13.37 -2.04
C ASN A 64 -7.42 14.83 -1.63
N ASN A 65 -7.79 15.66 -2.57
CA ASN A 65 -8.10 17.07 -2.31
C ASN A 65 -9.54 17.42 -2.70
N TRP A 66 -10.42 16.42 -2.79
CA TRP A 66 -11.78 16.61 -3.24
C TRP A 66 -12.69 17.02 -2.07
N THR A 67 -13.61 17.92 -2.38
CA THR A 67 -14.71 18.31 -1.49
C THR A 67 -16.01 18.00 -2.19
N TRP A 68 -16.85 17.19 -1.54
CA TRP A 68 -18.15 16.78 -2.06
C TRP A 68 -19.26 17.58 -1.38
N ARG A 69 -20.21 18.13 -2.17
CA ARG A 69 -21.33 18.97 -1.70
C ARG A 69 -20.89 20.29 -1.09
N HIS A 70 -21.01 21.34 -1.87
CA HIS A 70 -20.90 22.73 -1.42
C HIS A 70 -22.27 23.25 -0.98
N ARG A 71 -22.64 23.02 0.29
CA ARG A 71 -23.70 23.74 0.97
C ARG A 71 -23.14 24.31 2.25
N GLU A 72 -23.60 25.50 2.64
CA GLU A 72 -23.08 26.23 3.81
C GLU A 72 -23.15 25.43 5.12
N ASP A 73 -24.12 24.51 5.25
CA ASP A 73 -24.34 23.72 6.46
C ASP A 73 -23.88 22.24 6.37
N THR A 74 -23.58 21.74 5.17
CA THR A 74 -23.25 20.31 4.98
C THR A 74 -22.21 20.12 3.87
N GLN A 75 -20.96 20.36 4.22
CA GLN A 75 -19.84 20.05 3.34
C GLN A 75 -19.20 18.72 3.76
N PHE A 76 -19.33 17.72 2.90
CA PHE A 76 -18.55 16.50 3.07
C PHE A 76 -17.15 16.69 2.48
N GLN A 77 -16.14 16.61 3.31
CA GLN A 77 -14.74 16.66 2.87
C GLN A 77 -13.92 15.57 3.56
N ALA A 78 -13.06 14.95 2.78
CA ALA A 78 -12.10 13.95 3.26
C ALA A 78 -10.76 14.19 2.55
N ARG A 79 -10.25 15.42 2.70
CA ARG A 79 -8.95 15.78 2.12
C ARG A 79 -7.85 15.11 2.89
N GLN A 80 -6.93 14.49 2.17
CA GLN A 80 -5.77 13.85 2.78
C GLN A 80 -4.57 13.85 1.83
N GLN A 81 -3.41 13.97 2.44
CA GLN A 81 -2.13 13.79 1.79
C GLN A 81 -1.29 12.88 2.69
N SER A 82 -0.90 11.73 2.19
CA SER A 82 -0.17 10.75 2.97
C SER A 82 1.09 10.31 2.26
N TYR A 83 2.15 10.12 3.02
CA TYR A 83 3.41 9.54 2.58
C TYR A 83 3.75 8.38 3.49
N PHE A 84 4.24 7.29 2.91
CA PHE A 84 4.55 6.11 3.68
C PHE A 84 5.73 5.33 3.11
N ILE A 85 6.41 4.64 4.03
CA ILE A 85 7.43 3.65 3.73
C ILE A 85 6.85 2.30 4.15
N THR A 86 6.90 1.31 3.26
CA THR A 86 6.43 -0.05 3.54
C THR A 86 7.57 -1.05 3.60
N GLY A 87 7.43 -2.05 4.48
CA GLY A 87 8.21 -3.27 4.45
C GLY A 87 7.26 -4.45 4.41
N ARG A 88 7.44 -5.38 3.46
CA ARG A 88 6.63 -6.60 3.37
C ARG A 88 7.50 -7.83 3.37
N TRP A 89 7.06 -8.83 4.13
CA TRP A 89 7.62 -10.16 4.17
C TRP A 89 6.74 -11.14 3.40
N TRP A 90 7.36 -11.95 2.58
CA TRP A 90 6.75 -12.93 1.69
C TRP A 90 7.25 -14.32 2.08
N PRO A 91 6.41 -15.25 2.55
CA PRO A 91 6.85 -16.59 2.97
C PRO A 91 7.58 -17.36 1.89
N TRP A 92 7.14 -17.21 0.64
CA TRP A 92 7.69 -17.95 -0.50
C TRP A 92 8.63 -17.09 -1.35
N TYR A 93 8.06 -16.17 -2.10
CA TYR A 93 8.78 -15.29 -3.02
C TYR A 93 8.14 -13.92 -3.06
N THR A 94 8.94 -12.90 -3.30
CA THR A 94 8.46 -11.54 -3.48
C THR A 94 7.41 -11.46 -4.59
N TYR A 95 6.38 -10.66 -4.36
CA TYR A 95 5.26 -10.42 -5.25
C TYR A 95 4.37 -11.65 -5.55
N SER A 96 4.41 -12.70 -4.73
CA SER A 96 3.63 -13.92 -4.97
C SER A 96 3.07 -14.53 -3.69
N GLY A 97 1.76 -14.76 -3.66
CA GLY A 97 1.07 -15.43 -2.55
C GLY A 97 0.89 -14.54 -1.33
N TRP A 98 0.90 -15.16 -0.15
CA TRP A 98 0.71 -14.47 1.12
C TRP A 98 1.85 -13.50 1.44
N TRP A 99 1.50 -12.40 2.08
CA TRP A 99 2.45 -11.46 2.64
C TRP A 99 1.94 -10.88 3.96
N ALA A 100 2.88 -10.48 4.81
CA ALA A 100 2.64 -9.64 5.98
C ALA A 100 3.54 -8.42 5.90
N GLY A 101 3.10 -7.29 6.43
CA GLY A 101 3.90 -6.08 6.31
C GLY A 101 3.55 -4.99 7.30
N GLY A 102 4.40 -3.99 7.31
CA GLY A 102 4.21 -2.78 8.09
C GLY A 102 4.51 -1.53 7.26
N LYS A 103 3.93 -0.42 7.70
CA LYS A 103 4.17 0.92 7.14
C LYS A 103 4.53 1.88 8.24
N LEU A 104 5.45 2.79 7.96
CA LEU A 104 5.57 4.07 8.68
C LEU A 104 4.87 5.10 7.82
N GLN A 105 3.90 5.82 8.39
CA GLN A 105 3.04 6.72 7.66
C GLN A 105 2.95 8.07 8.35
N TYR A 106 3.04 9.13 7.54
CA TYR A 106 2.69 10.49 7.86
C TYR A 106 1.50 10.90 6.99
N GLN A 107 0.53 11.60 7.60
CA GLN A 107 -0.67 12.05 6.91
C GLN A 107 -1.09 13.42 7.41
N GLU A 108 -1.31 14.32 6.48
CA GLU A 108 -2.08 15.54 6.67
C GLU A 108 -3.53 15.28 6.27
N TYR A 109 -4.48 15.73 7.08
CA TYR A 109 -5.88 15.52 6.80
C TYR A 109 -6.75 16.73 7.16
N ASN A 110 -7.83 16.88 6.40
CA ASN A 110 -8.91 17.81 6.73
C ASN A 110 -10.23 17.13 6.36
N ARG A 111 -10.97 16.73 7.37
CA ARG A 111 -12.20 15.95 7.22
C ARG A 111 -13.35 16.57 7.98
N GLY A 112 -14.56 16.48 7.43
CA GLY A 112 -15.76 16.99 8.04
C GLY A 112 -17.03 16.62 7.28
N GLY A 113 -18.17 16.94 7.89
CA GLY A 113 -19.47 16.73 7.28
C GLY A 113 -19.94 15.27 7.20
N ILE A 114 -19.29 14.34 7.94
CA ILE A 114 -19.66 12.91 7.93
C ILE A 114 -20.87 12.66 8.83
N LEU A 115 -20.83 13.14 10.07
CA LEU A 115 -21.88 12.96 11.08
C LEU A 115 -22.50 14.29 11.57
N GLY A 116 -21.96 15.42 11.13
CA GLY A 116 -22.37 16.75 11.53
C GLY A 116 -21.59 17.84 10.81
N PRO A 117 -21.84 19.12 11.10
CA PRO A 117 -21.12 20.23 10.47
C PRO A 117 -19.67 20.38 10.98
N GLU A 118 -19.27 19.64 12.00
CA GLU A 118 -17.95 19.73 12.58
C GLU A 118 -16.87 19.28 11.61
N THR A 119 -15.75 20.00 11.59
CA THR A 119 -14.57 19.68 10.81
C THR A 119 -13.35 19.53 11.69
N GLU A 120 -12.47 18.63 11.33
CA GLU A 120 -11.20 18.37 11.99
C GLU A 120 -10.07 18.37 10.96
N GLU A 121 -9.06 19.16 11.22
CA GLU A 121 -7.82 19.15 10.45
C GLU A 121 -6.64 18.83 11.36
N GLY A 122 -5.60 18.25 10.79
CA GLY A 122 -4.42 17.92 11.57
C GLY A 122 -3.40 17.08 10.82
N ASP A 123 -2.36 16.76 11.59
CA ASP A 123 -1.26 15.92 11.17
C ASP A 123 -1.24 14.64 12.00
N ALA A 124 -1.03 13.53 11.36
CA ALA A 124 -0.94 12.23 12.01
C ALA A 124 0.34 11.51 11.60
N VAL A 125 0.98 10.86 12.56
CA VAL A 125 2.13 9.99 12.33
C VAL A 125 1.91 8.69 13.08
N GLY A 126 2.26 7.58 12.44
CA GLY A 126 2.06 6.28 13.08
C GLY A 126 2.58 5.11 12.28
N VAL A 127 2.25 3.92 12.77
CA VAL A 127 2.62 2.64 12.19
C VAL A 127 1.35 1.91 11.76
N ALA A 128 1.36 1.37 10.55
CA ALA A 128 0.34 0.45 10.10
C ALA A 128 0.91 -0.97 10.03
N LEU A 129 0.07 -1.95 10.38
CA LEU A 129 0.37 -3.36 10.23
C LEU A 129 -0.73 -4.01 9.40
N GLY A 130 -0.34 -4.96 8.57
CA GLY A 130 -1.29 -5.60 7.68
C GLY A 130 -0.77 -6.86 7.03
N GLY A 131 -1.62 -7.43 6.20
CA GLY A 131 -1.30 -8.62 5.44
C GLY A 131 -2.27 -8.80 4.27
N GLY A 132 -1.89 -9.69 3.37
CA GLY A 132 -2.66 -9.91 2.17
C GLY A 132 -2.18 -11.07 1.33
N TYR A 133 -2.69 -11.09 0.10
CA TYR A 133 -2.40 -12.14 -0.87
C TYR A 133 -2.30 -11.56 -2.28
N ALA A 134 -1.17 -11.80 -2.93
CA ALA A 134 -0.94 -11.42 -4.32
C ALA A 134 -1.24 -12.60 -5.26
N VAL A 135 -2.15 -12.38 -6.20
CA VAL A 135 -2.53 -13.32 -7.26
C VAL A 135 -1.76 -12.98 -8.52
N HIS A 136 -1.03 -13.94 -9.04
CA HIS A 136 -0.32 -13.80 -10.31
C HIS A 136 -1.31 -13.91 -11.48
N VAL A 137 -1.41 -12.86 -12.29
CA VAL A 137 -2.26 -12.83 -13.51
C VAL A 137 -1.45 -13.15 -14.76
N ASN A 138 -0.32 -12.46 -14.91
CA ASN A 138 0.62 -12.72 -16.00
C ASN A 138 2.04 -12.26 -15.58
N ARG A 139 3.05 -12.44 -16.46
CA ARG A 139 4.46 -12.19 -16.16
C ARG A 139 4.79 -10.77 -15.66
N TRP A 140 3.92 -9.80 -15.88
CA TRP A 140 4.15 -8.38 -15.54
C TRP A 140 3.04 -7.78 -14.67
N LEU A 141 1.95 -8.55 -14.38
CA LEU A 141 0.80 -8.06 -13.62
C LEU A 141 0.36 -9.07 -12.57
N ASN A 142 0.24 -8.58 -11.34
CA ASN A 142 -0.43 -9.25 -10.23
C ASN A 142 -1.63 -8.42 -9.78
N VAL A 143 -2.56 -9.07 -9.11
CA VAL A 143 -3.62 -8.42 -8.31
C VAL A 143 -3.32 -8.70 -6.84
N ASP A 144 -3.16 -7.65 -6.05
CA ASP A 144 -2.81 -7.73 -4.64
C ASP A 144 -4.00 -7.33 -3.76
N PHE A 145 -4.41 -8.25 -2.89
CA PHE A 145 -5.48 -8.06 -1.91
C PHE A 145 -4.89 -7.96 -0.52
N GLY A 146 -5.41 -7.04 0.30
CA GLY A 146 -4.91 -6.91 1.66
C GLY A 146 -5.69 -5.93 2.52
N LEU A 147 -5.29 -5.90 3.80
CA LEU A 147 -5.83 -4.99 4.80
C LEU A 147 -4.69 -4.46 5.65
N PHE A 148 -4.77 -3.18 6.01
CA PHE A 148 -3.90 -2.56 7.00
C PHE A 148 -4.72 -1.88 8.09
N GLY A 149 -4.27 -2.03 9.32
CA GLY A 149 -4.70 -1.21 10.46
C GLY A 149 -3.60 -0.22 10.81
N TRP A 150 -3.96 1.02 11.12
CA TRP A 150 -3.05 2.11 11.40
C TRP A 150 -3.29 2.71 12.78
N GLY A 151 -2.22 2.86 13.54
CA GLY A 151 -2.24 3.49 14.86
C GLY A 151 -1.08 4.44 15.05
N GLY A 152 -1.32 5.47 15.83
CA GLY A 152 -0.31 6.49 16.07
C GLY A 152 -0.82 7.66 16.89
N MET A 153 -0.21 8.80 16.68
CA MET A 153 -0.56 10.06 17.32
C MET A 153 -0.98 11.08 16.28
N THR A 154 -2.03 11.83 16.58
CA THR A 154 -2.45 12.94 15.74
C THR A 154 -2.51 14.23 16.56
N ARG A 155 -2.03 15.30 15.96
CA ARG A 155 -2.24 16.67 16.40
C ARG A 155 -3.37 17.25 15.59
N TYR A 156 -4.43 17.72 16.26
CA TYR A 156 -5.65 18.12 15.58
C TYR A 156 -6.15 19.47 16.06
N VAL A 157 -6.91 20.14 15.20
CA VAL A 157 -7.73 21.32 15.48
C VAL A 157 -9.13 21.03 14.96
N SER A 158 -10.13 21.26 15.79
CA SER A 158 -11.54 21.07 15.46
C SER A 158 -12.25 22.41 15.32
N TYR A 159 -13.18 22.47 14.36
CA TYR A 159 -14.01 23.66 14.09
C TYR A 159 -15.49 23.29 14.12
N ALA A 160 -16.33 24.21 14.58
CA ALA A 160 -17.77 24.03 14.68
C ALA A 160 -18.44 23.85 13.30
N CYS A 161 -17.87 24.44 12.28
CA CYS A 161 -18.35 24.33 10.90
C CYS A 161 -17.22 24.62 9.89
N PRO A 162 -17.37 24.19 8.62
CA PRO A 162 -16.33 24.34 7.59
C PRO A 162 -15.94 25.79 7.27
N TYR A 163 -16.85 26.74 7.48
CA TYR A 163 -16.66 28.14 7.06
C TYR A 163 -16.66 29.16 8.21
N CYS A 164 -17.07 28.77 9.41
CA CYS A 164 -17.25 29.75 10.50
C CYS A 164 -15.95 30.10 11.23
N GLY A 165 -14.87 29.34 11.04
CA GLY A 165 -13.60 29.58 11.70
C GLY A 165 -13.59 29.48 13.23
N ALA A 166 -14.75 29.12 13.83
CA ALA A 166 -14.89 28.97 15.28
C ALA A 166 -14.23 27.66 15.73
N ARG A 167 -13.06 27.75 16.35
CA ARG A 167 -12.37 26.61 16.97
C ARG A 167 -13.17 26.06 18.13
N THR A 168 -13.36 24.74 18.14
CA THR A 168 -14.05 24.03 19.23
C THR A 168 -13.09 23.23 20.10
N GLY A 169 -11.92 22.89 19.58
CA GLY A 169 -10.90 22.16 20.32
C GLY A 169 -9.60 22.03 19.54
N GLU A 170 -8.53 21.77 20.30
CA GLU A 170 -7.22 21.44 19.76
C GLU A 170 -6.50 20.50 20.73
N GLY A 171 -5.59 19.69 20.22
CA GLY A 171 -4.81 18.81 21.08
C GLY A 171 -4.05 17.75 20.34
N VAL A 172 -3.57 16.78 21.13
CA VAL A 172 -2.91 15.57 20.64
C VAL A 172 -3.68 14.37 21.17
N LYS A 173 -4.02 13.43 20.31
CA LYS A 173 -4.69 12.19 20.68
C LYS A 173 -4.05 10.97 20.01
N ALA A 174 -4.04 9.85 20.70
CA ALA A 174 -3.74 8.56 20.09
C ALA A 174 -4.96 8.07 19.29
N PHE A 175 -4.70 7.34 18.23
CA PHE A 175 -5.75 6.73 17.41
C PHE A 175 -5.37 5.33 16.96
N PHE A 176 -6.38 4.55 16.63
CA PHE A 176 -6.25 3.29 15.89
C PHE A 176 -7.44 3.15 14.96
N LEU A 177 -7.17 3.01 13.66
CA LEU A 177 -8.19 3.01 12.60
C LEU A 177 -7.83 1.97 11.53
N PRO A 178 -8.81 1.43 10.78
CA PRO A 178 -8.54 0.81 9.50
C PRO A 178 -7.86 1.83 8.57
N ASP A 179 -6.73 1.46 7.97
CA ASP A 179 -5.99 2.36 7.08
C ASP A 179 -6.35 2.12 5.62
N GLU A 180 -6.27 0.86 5.21
CA GLU A 180 -6.35 0.52 3.81
C GLU A 180 -7.05 -0.81 3.60
N VAL A 181 -8.08 -0.80 2.77
CA VAL A 181 -8.55 -1.98 2.05
C VAL A 181 -7.80 -2.01 0.74
N ARG A 182 -7.05 -3.07 0.50
CA ARG A 182 -6.18 -3.17 -0.67
C ARG A 182 -6.79 -4.08 -1.72
N VAL A 183 -7.03 -3.53 -2.89
CA VAL A 183 -7.31 -4.22 -4.13
C VAL A 183 -6.46 -3.53 -5.18
N SER A 184 -5.22 -3.98 -5.34
CA SER A 184 -4.22 -3.24 -6.12
C SER A 184 -3.85 -3.98 -7.40
N LEU A 185 -3.65 -3.20 -8.45
CA LEU A 185 -2.89 -3.64 -9.61
C LEU A 185 -1.41 -3.46 -9.32
N GLN A 186 -0.65 -4.55 -9.34
CA GLN A 186 0.78 -4.57 -9.11
C GLN A 186 1.50 -4.92 -10.41
N PHE A 187 2.15 -3.92 -11.00
CA PHE A 187 2.98 -4.08 -12.20
C PHE A 187 4.40 -4.43 -11.79
N VAL A 188 4.89 -5.58 -12.23
CA VAL A 188 6.15 -6.18 -11.79
C VAL A 188 7.15 -6.21 -12.94
N PHE A 189 8.41 -5.74 -12.68
CA PHE A 189 9.47 -5.58 -13.68
C PHE A 189 10.79 -6.20 -13.24
#